data_b564853db5def596d0f45d71013e22d2
#
_entry.id   b564853db5def596d0f45d71013e22d2
#
_cell.length_a   1.000
_cell.length_b   1.000
_cell.length_c   1.000
_cell.angle_alpha   90.00
_cell.angle_beta   90.00
_cell.angle_gamma   90.00
#
_symmetry.space_group_name_H-M   'P 1'
#
loop_
_entity.id
_entity.type
_entity.pdbx_description
1 polymer ?
#
loop_
_entity_poly.entity_id
_entity_poly.type
_entity_poly.pdbx_seq_one_letter_code
_entity_poly.pdbx_strand_id
1 'polypeptide(L)'
;FSIWVARLNASWYQDFKGVILAIIPLAKDAVHLYIGVGALLLTCLFTRSALSSTRSLIPGALLSIAMELLDLVGDLDSPVGPMWGAYLHDLINTNLLPVLIVIVANVRSRWDGR
;
A
#
# COMPACT_ATOMS: atom_id res chain seq x y z
N PHE A 1 -25.88 33.30 -17.44
CA PHE A 1 -26.22 32.02 -16.75
C PHE A 1 -25.10 30.99 -16.91
N SER A 2 -24.64 30.76 -18.14
CA SER A 2 -23.58 29.78 -18.41
C SER A 2 -22.24 30.13 -17.75
N ILE A 3 -21.89 31.45 -17.74
CA ILE A 3 -20.66 31.90 -17.07
C ILE A 3 -20.75 31.68 -15.58
N TRP A 4 -21.93 31.89 -15.00
CA TRP A 4 -22.15 31.72 -13.57
C TRP A 4 -22.04 30.23 -13.15
N VAL A 5 -22.69 29.37 -13.93
CA VAL A 5 -22.62 27.91 -13.71
C VAL A 5 -21.16 27.43 -13.89
N ALA A 6 -20.45 27.92 -14.89
CA ALA A 6 -19.05 27.58 -15.11
C ALA A 6 -18.16 28.02 -13.95
N ARG A 7 -18.41 29.23 -13.40
CA ARG A 7 -17.68 29.69 -12.21
C ARG A 7 -17.94 28.83 -10.99
N LEU A 8 -19.19 28.48 -10.73
CA LEU A 8 -19.54 27.60 -9.61
C LEU A 8 -18.91 26.24 -9.78
N ASN A 9 -18.98 25.67 -10.98
CA ASN A 9 -18.39 24.36 -11.25
C ASN A 9 -16.87 24.38 -11.14
N ALA A 10 -16.22 25.46 -11.61
CA ALA A 10 -14.77 25.61 -11.54
C ALA A 10 -14.31 25.74 -10.09
N SER A 11 -15.01 26.57 -9.29
CA SER A 11 -14.68 26.74 -7.86
C SER A 11 -14.86 25.44 -7.10
N TRP A 12 -15.98 24.74 -7.31
CA TRP A 12 -16.26 23.47 -6.68
C TRP A 12 -15.22 22.41 -7.07
N TYR A 13 -14.87 22.36 -8.34
CA TYR A 13 -13.87 21.44 -8.86
C TYR A 13 -12.50 21.70 -8.25
N GLN A 14 -12.08 22.96 -8.15
CA GLN A 14 -10.79 23.30 -7.54
C GLN A 14 -10.74 22.95 -6.06
N ASP A 15 -11.81 23.22 -5.31
CA ASP A 15 -11.89 22.84 -3.90
C ASP A 15 -11.85 21.33 -3.73
N PHE A 16 -12.62 20.60 -4.54
CA PHE A 16 -12.66 19.13 -4.52
C PHE A 16 -11.30 18.55 -4.89
N LYS A 17 -10.66 19.09 -5.91
CA LYS A 17 -9.32 18.66 -6.32
C LYS A 17 -8.29 18.90 -5.23
N GLY A 18 -8.36 20.05 -4.55
CA GLY A 18 -7.47 20.36 -3.43
C GLY A 18 -7.62 19.38 -2.29
N VAL A 19 -8.86 19.01 -1.94
CA VAL A 19 -9.14 18.02 -0.91
C VAL A 19 -8.60 16.65 -1.33
N ILE A 20 -8.82 16.24 -2.57
CA ILE A 20 -8.32 14.96 -3.09
C ILE A 20 -6.80 14.93 -3.05
N LEU A 21 -6.12 16.00 -3.49
CA LEU A 21 -4.66 16.06 -3.49
C LEU A 21 -4.08 16.04 -2.08
N ALA A 22 -4.80 16.58 -1.09
CA ALA A 22 -4.39 16.50 0.31
C ALA A 22 -4.58 15.10 0.89
N ILE A 23 -5.60 14.37 0.45
CA ILE A 23 -5.93 13.02 0.93
C ILE A 23 -5.15 11.94 0.20
N ILE A 24 -4.83 12.14 -1.09
CA ILE A 24 -4.16 11.13 -1.92
C ILE A 24 -2.88 10.57 -1.29
N PRO A 25 -1.94 11.37 -0.72
CA PRO A 25 -0.76 10.77 -0.09
C PRO A 25 -1.10 9.81 1.04
N LEU A 26 -2.08 10.19 1.89
CA LEU A 26 -2.55 9.33 2.97
C LEU A 26 -3.29 8.11 2.42
N ALA A 27 -4.11 8.30 1.39
CA ALA A 27 -4.85 7.21 0.75
C ALA A 27 -3.89 6.23 0.07
N LYS A 28 -2.80 6.72 -0.54
CA LYS A 28 -1.79 5.86 -1.16
C LYS A 28 -1.12 4.97 -0.12
N ASP A 29 -0.71 5.53 1.00
CA ASP A 29 -0.12 4.77 2.09
C ASP A 29 -1.10 3.74 2.65
N ALA A 30 -2.37 4.14 2.82
CA ALA A 30 -3.41 3.22 3.28
C ALA A 30 -3.64 2.08 2.29
N VAL A 31 -3.62 2.36 0.99
CA VAL A 31 -3.75 1.33 -0.06
C VAL A 31 -2.62 0.32 0.04
N HIS A 32 -1.38 0.77 0.23
CA HIS A 32 -0.24 -0.14 0.42
C HIS A 32 -0.41 -1.02 1.66
N LEU A 33 -0.89 -0.46 2.76
CA LEU A 33 -1.16 -1.22 3.98
C LEU A 33 -2.23 -2.29 3.72
N TYR A 34 -3.33 -1.93 3.08
CA TYR A 34 -4.41 -2.87 2.77
C TYR A 34 -3.96 -3.98 1.82
N ILE A 35 -3.16 -3.65 0.82
CA ILE A 35 -2.62 -4.63 -0.12
C ILE A 35 -1.75 -5.64 0.63
N GLY A 36 -0.86 -5.16 1.51
CA GLY A 36 0.02 -6.03 2.28
C GLY A 36 -0.75 -6.98 3.18
N VAL A 37 -1.69 -6.45 3.96
CA VAL A 37 -2.51 -7.27 4.86
C VAL A 37 -3.41 -8.21 4.05
N GLY A 38 -4.02 -7.72 2.98
CA GLY A 38 -4.87 -8.53 2.10
C GLY A 38 -4.10 -9.67 1.47
N ALA A 39 -2.88 -9.43 1.00
CA ALA A 39 -2.02 -10.48 0.44
C ALA A 39 -1.69 -11.54 1.48
N LEU A 40 -1.38 -11.13 2.72
CA LEU A 40 -1.12 -12.07 3.81
C LEU A 40 -2.33 -12.95 4.09
N LEU A 41 -3.50 -12.34 4.26
CA LEU A 41 -4.73 -13.07 4.58
C LEU A 41 -5.14 -14.00 3.45
N LEU A 42 -5.05 -13.53 2.19
CA LEU A 42 -5.38 -14.38 1.04
C LEU A 42 -4.40 -15.54 0.90
N THR A 43 -3.12 -15.32 1.16
CA THR A 43 -2.12 -16.37 1.13
C THR A 43 -2.43 -17.44 2.16
N CYS A 44 -2.75 -17.03 3.39
CA CYS A 44 -3.11 -17.97 4.45
C CYS A 44 -4.37 -18.74 4.11
N LEU A 45 -5.35 -18.08 3.50
CA LEU A 45 -6.61 -18.70 3.13
C LEU A 45 -6.42 -19.74 2.01
N PHE A 46 -5.73 -19.38 0.92
CA PHE A 46 -5.59 -20.24 -0.25
C PHE A 46 -4.57 -21.36 -0.06
N THR A 47 -3.50 -21.10 0.67
CA THR A 47 -2.46 -22.11 0.91
C THR A 47 -2.69 -22.88 2.20
N ARG A 48 -3.70 -22.50 2.97
CA ARG A 48 -3.98 -23.06 4.31
C ARG A 48 -2.78 -22.95 5.25
N SER A 49 -1.92 -21.96 5.02
CA SER A 49 -0.79 -21.66 5.89
C SER A 49 -1.25 -20.95 7.14
N ALA A 50 -0.56 -21.18 8.25
CA ALA A 50 -0.81 -20.44 9.49
C ALA A 50 -0.27 -19.02 9.38
N LEU A 51 -0.94 -18.07 10.08
CA LEU A 51 -0.45 -16.68 10.18
C LEU A 51 0.95 -16.61 10.81
N SER A 52 1.31 -17.60 11.63
CA SER A 52 2.61 -17.68 12.26
C SER A 52 3.73 -18.10 11.31
N SER A 53 3.40 -18.55 10.10
CA SER A 53 4.39 -19.01 9.13
C SER A 53 5.01 -17.85 8.38
N THR A 54 6.34 -17.78 8.37
CA THR A 54 7.06 -16.75 7.63
C THR A 54 6.88 -16.89 6.11
N ARG A 55 6.56 -18.09 5.64
CA ARG A 55 6.29 -18.34 4.21
C ARG A 55 5.06 -17.57 3.71
N SER A 56 4.11 -17.27 4.60
CA SER A 56 2.92 -16.50 4.25
C SER A 56 3.25 -15.07 3.85
N LEU A 57 4.43 -14.55 4.18
CA LEU A 57 4.87 -13.20 3.82
C LEU A 57 5.39 -13.12 2.38
N ILE A 58 5.77 -14.24 1.77
CA ILE A 58 6.46 -14.24 0.47
C ILE A 58 5.61 -13.63 -0.66
N PRO A 59 4.34 -14.05 -0.87
CA PRO A 59 3.54 -13.48 -1.96
C PRO A 59 3.33 -11.97 -1.83
N GLY A 60 3.07 -11.47 -0.62
CA GLY A 60 2.91 -10.04 -0.39
C GLY A 60 4.20 -9.26 -0.65
N ALA A 61 5.33 -9.80 -0.23
CA ALA A 61 6.63 -9.18 -0.48
C ALA A 61 6.94 -9.13 -1.98
N LEU A 62 6.68 -10.21 -2.70
CA LEU A 62 6.87 -10.25 -4.14
C LEU A 62 5.95 -9.27 -4.87
N LEU A 63 4.69 -9.18 -4.43
CA LEU A 63 3.74 -8.22 -4.99
C LEU A 63 4.20 -6.78 -4.77
N SER A 64 4.67 -6.46 -3.57
CA SER A 64 5.16 -5.11 -3.27
C SER A 64 6.39 -4.75 -4.10
N ILE A 65 7.32 -5.69 -4.29
CA ILE A 65 8.48 -5.46 -5.13
C ILE A 65 8.04 -5.22 -6.59
N ALA A 66 7.09 -6.01 -7.10
CA ALA A 66 6.58 -5.85 -8.44
C ALA A 66 5.93 -4.47 -8.63
N MET A 67 5.15 -4.01 -7.65
CA MET A 67 4.52 -2.70 -7.70
C MET A 67 5.56 -1.57 -7.74
N GLU A 68 6.62 -1.68 -6.94
CA GLU A 68 7.69 -0.69 -6.93
C GLU A 68 8.51 -0.70 -8.21
N LEU A 69 8.72 -1.85 -8.82
CA LEU A 69 9.37 -1.93 -10.12
C LEU A 69 8.54 -1.25 -11.22
N LEU A 70 7.21 -1.40 -11.17
CA LEU A 70 6.32 -0.72 -12.10
C LEU A 70 6.39 0.80 -11.92
N ASP A 71 6.42 1.26 -10.67
CA ASP A 71 6.57 2.69 -10.37
C ASP A 71 7.92 3.21 -10.86
N LEU A 72 8.98 2.45 -10.68
CA LEU A 72 10.31 2.81 -11.17
C LEU A 72 10.32 2.95 -12.70
N VAL A 73 9.73 2.00 -13.41
CA VAL A 73 9.68 2.05 -14.88
C VAL A 73 8.92 3.30 -15.34
N GLY A 74 7.79 3.63 -14.68
CA GLY A 74 7.05 4.85 -14.99
C GLY A 74 7.86 6.12 -14.70
N ASP A 75 8.64 6.13 -13.63
CA ASP A 75 9.42 7.30 -13.22
C ASP A 75 10.67 7.51 -14.06
N LEU A 76 11.17 6.48 -14.75
CA LEU A 76 12.34 6.64 -15.64
C LEU A 76 12.07 7.64 -16.76
N ASP A 77 10.83 7.74 -17.24
CA ASP A 77 10.43 8.69 -18.26
C ASP A 77 9.97 10.04 -17.67
N SER A 78 9.94 10.17 -16.36
CA SER A 78 9.53 11.38 -15.67
C SER A 78 10.67 12.40 -15.66
N PRO A 79 10.36 13.74 -15.75
CA PRO A 79 11.39 14.78 -15.62
C PRO A 79 12.13 14.75 -14.28
N VAL A 80 11.46 14.27 -13.21
CA VAL A 80 12.05 14.16 -11.87
C VAL A 80 12.95 12.93 -11.76
N GLY A 81 12.69 11.87 -12.54
CA GLY A 81 13.45 10.64 -12.49
C GLY A 81 13.06 9.74 -11.31
N PRO A 82 13.83 8.68 -11.05
CA PRO A 82 13.53 7.73 -9.98
C PRO A 82 13.55 8.37 -8.58
N MET A 83 12.61 7.95 -7.74
CA MET A 83 12.49 8.42 -6.35
C MET A 83 12.72 7.25 -5.39
N TRP A 84 13.98 6.94 -5.16
CA TRP A 84 14.40 5.76 -4.39
C TRP A 84 13.86 5.75 -2.97
N GLY A 85 13.83 6.92 -2.32
CA GLY A 85 13.28 7.03 -0.96
C GLY A 85 11.80 6.70 -0.91
N ALA A 86 11.04 7.10 -1.92
CA ALA A 86 9.61 6.80 -2.00
C ALA A 86 9.36 5.31 -2.19
N TYR A 87 10.16 4.64 -3.02
CA TYR A 87 10.04 3.19 -3.24
C TYR A 87 10.31 2.43 -1.95
N LEU A 88 11.36 2.80 -1.24
CA LEU A 88 11.70 2.17 0.04
C LEU A 88 10.58 2.39 1.06
N HIS A 89 10.04 3.59 1.14
CA HIS A 89 8.93 3.93 2.02
C HIS A 89 7.69 3.07 1.72
N ASP A 90 7.36 2.91 0.43
CA ASP A 90 6.22 2.11 0.00
C ASP A 90 6.43 0.62 0.31
N LEU A 91 7.64 0.11 0.11
CA LEU A 91 7.99 -1.28 0.46
C LEU A 91 7.81 -1.51 1.97
N ILE A 92 8.32 -0.60 2.78
CA ILE A 92 8.19 -0.70 4.23
C ILE A 92 6.72 -0.65 4.63
N ASN A 93 5.94 0.29 4.09
CA ASN A 93 4.52 0.42 4.41
C ASN A 93 3.73 -0.82 4.02
N THR A 94 4.03 -1.43 2.88
CA THR A 94 3.30 -2.61 2.42
C THR A 94 3.60 -3.82 3.30
N ASN A 95 4.83 -3.98 3.76
CA ASN A 95 5.27 -5.18 4.45
C ASN A 95 5.30 -5.07 5.98
N LEU A 96 5.30 -3.86 6.52
CA LEU A 96 5.45 -3.65 7.97
C LEU A 96 4.36 -4.33 8.77
N LEU A 97 3.10 -4.07 8.44
CA LEU A 97 1.97 -4.64 9.18
C LEU A 97 1.88 -6.15 9.02
N PRO A 98 2.01 -6.73 7.81
CA PRO A 98 2.09 -8.17 7.67
C PRO A 98 3.20 -8.83 8.49
N VAL A 99 4.39 -8.23 8.51
CA VAL A 99 5.51 -8.75 9.31
C VAL A 99 5.17 -8.72 10.80
N LEU A 100 4.60 -7.61 11.28
CA LEU A 100 4.20 -7.51 12.69
C LEU A 100 3.14 -8.55 13.05
N ILE A 101 2.16 -8.76 12.18
CA ILE A 101 1.11 -9.77 12.38
C ILE A 101 1.73 -11.17 12.51
N VAL A 102 2.64 -11.52 11.60
CA VAL A 102 3.30 -12.82 11.61
C VAL A 102 4.17 -12.98 12.85
N ILE A 103 4.91 -11.96 13.26
CA ILE A 103 5.73 -12.01 14.47
C ILE A 103 4.86 -12.25 15.71
N VAL A 104 3.78 -11.48 15.86
CA VAL A 104 2.87 -11.62 17.00
C VAL A 104 2.25 -13.02 17.00
N ALA A 105 1.77 -13.49 15.85
CA ALA A 105 1.19 -14.83 15.74
C ALA A 105 2.21 -15.94 16.05
N ASN A 106 3.46 -15.75 15.61
CA ASN A 106 4.53 -16.71 15.87
C ASN A 106 4.86 -16.77 17.36
N VAL A 107 5.02 -15.64 18.03
CA VAL A 107 5.29 -15.56 19.45
C VAL A 107 4.14 -16.17 20.25
N ARG A 108 2.90 -15.84 19.89
CA ARG A 108 1.73 -16.39 20.58
C ARG A 108 1.60 -17.90 20.39
N SER A 109 1.87 -18.40 19.20
CA SER A 109 1.87 -19.82 18.91
C SER A 109 2.88 -20.59 19.77
N ARG A 110 4.08 -20.02 19.95
CA ARG A 110 5.10 -20.59 20.82
C ARG A 110 4.66 -20.58 22.28
N TRP A 111 3.98 -19.51 22.70
CA TRP A 111 3.47 -19.40 24.06
C TRP A 111 2.37 -20.41 24.34
N ASP A 112 1.42 -20.56 23.43
CA ASP A 112 0.31 -21.51 23.57
C ASP A 112 0.77 -22.94 23.50
N GLY A 113 1.91 -23.22 22.86
CA GLY A 113 2.52 -24.53 22.75
C GLY A 113 3.29 -25.01 23.99
N ARG A 114 3.41 -24.14 25.01
CA ARG A 114 4.05 -24.49 26.27
C ARG A 114 3.02 -24.92 27.29
#